data_8c9da5726451e41d4d469d185d3b8e64
#
_entry.id   8c9da5726451e41d4d469d185d3b8e64
#
_cell.length_a   1.000
_cell.length_b   1.000
_cell.length_c   1.000
_cell.angle_alpha   90.00
_cell.angle_beta   90.00
_cell.angle_gamma   90.00
#
_symmetry.space_group_name_H-M   'P 1'
#
loop_
_entity.id
_entity.type
_entity.pdbx_description
1 polymer ?
#
loop_
_entity_poly.entity_id
_entity_poly.type
_entity_poly.pdbx_seq_one_letter_code
_entity_poly.pdbx_strand_id
1 'polypeptide(L)'
;QYQVPTGQGLRPLLDKVVLKVLMLEGLAFLVVVITCGFITNSRRKNENIHGSAKWAEESELQQMGLAPPKGKKGEGVIVGGFRNKKGQLQYLKHDGPEHVIGIAPTRSGKGVGLVVPTLLSWKHSAIISDMKGELWLMTSGWRSKYANNICIKFDPAATEGSASFNPLGEIRLGTKYEISDTQNMVTILVDPEGKGLEDHWSKTSHSLLTAVVLYTLHHVKEKTLQIEDKKEKYRIASLGDVAHTLSNPDQPLDDLWNAMLYQTYGRDRNDQPCTHPVMAAVAKDMQNTPEDERGSTISTARSFL
;
A
#
# COMPACT_ATOMS: atom_id res chain seq x y z
N GLN A 1 93.61 -15.45 68.80
CA GLN A 1 93.23 -14.27 67.98
C GLN A 1 92.16 -14.66 67.00
N TYR A 2 90.95 -14.28 67.29
CA TYR A 2 89.85 -14.42 66.33
C TYR A 2 89.76 -13.14 65.46
N GLN A 3 89.99 -13.27 64.19
CA GLN A 3 89.76 -12.17 63.21
C GLN A 3 88.30 -12.11 62.87
N VAL A 4 87.67 -11.00 63.12
CA VAL A 4 86.30 -10.69 62.68
C VAL A 4 86.37 -10.42 61.21
N PRO A 5 85.54 -11.06 60.39
CA PRO A 5 85.51 -10.78 58.97
C PRO A 5 84.92 -9.39 58.72
N THR A 6 85.68 -8.56 58.08
CA THR A 6 85.33 -7.20 57.69
C THR A 6 84.19 -7.27 56.65
N GLY A 7 83.09 -6.55 56.93
CA GLY A 7 81.79 -6.56 56.18
C GLY A 7 81.82 -6.04 54.75
N GLN A 8 82.86 -6.38 53.97
CA GLN A 8 82.96 -5.97 52.54
C GLN A 8 82.25 -6.91 51.55
N GLY A 9 81.79 -8.10 51.97
CA GLY A 9 81.16 -9.08 51.10
C GLY A 9 79.63 -8.97 51.00
N LEU A 10 78.95 -8.30 51.93
CA LEU A 10 77.53 -8.23 52.01
C LEU A 10 76.86 -7.06 51.19
N ARG A 11 77.63 -5.96 51.03
CA ARG A 11 77.08 -4.79 50.24
C ARG A 11 76.75 -5.08 48.83
N PRO A 12 77.52 -5.76 47.97
CA PRO A 12 77.17 -6.01 46.59
C PRO A 12 75.99 -6.99 46.44
N LEU A 13 75.72 -7.83 47.47
CA LEU A 13 74.58 -8.73 47.49
C LEU A 13 73.28 -7.99 47.87
N LEU A 14 73.37 -7.08 48.82
CA LEU A 14 72.27 -6.21 49.22
C LEU A 14 71.87 -5.28 48.07
N ASP A 15 72.83 -4.67 47.37
CA ASP A 15 72.59 -3.80 46.24
C ASP A 15 71.81 -4.56 45.06
N LYS A 16 72.23 -5.80 44.82
CA LYS A 16 71.51 -6.65 43.82
C LYS A 16 70.09 -7.05 44.25
N VAL A 17 69.90 -7.28 45.56
CA VAL A 17 68.55 -7.59 46.09
C VAL A 17 67.71 -6.34 46.08
N VAL A 18 68.20 -5.19 46.50
CA VAL A 18 67.45 -3.92 46.44
C VAL A 18 67.12 -3.55 45.01
N LEU A 19 68.05 -3.72 44.05
CA LEU A 19 67.73 -3.46 42.63
C LEU A 19 66.64 -4.39 42.06
N LYS A 20 66.65 -5.67 42.43
CA LYS A 20 65.60 -6.61 42.03
C LYS A 20 64.23 -6.26 42.63
N VAL A 21 64.19 -5.84 43.89
CA VAL A 21 62.98 -5.39 44.56
C VAL A 21 62.44 -4.14 43.88
N LEU A 22 63.27 -3.15 43.60
CA LEU A 22 62.88 -1.93 42.90
C LEU A 22 62.36 -2.22 41.45
N MET A 23 63.05 -3.16 40.77
CA MET A 23 62.55 -3.60 39.44
C MET A 23 61.16 -4.31 39.51
N LEU A 24 60.90 -5.15 40.52
CA LEU A 24 59.63 -5.82 40.73
C LEU A 24 58.52 -4.81 41.09
N GLU A 25 58.81 -3.83 41.95
CA GLU A 25 57.91 -2.75 42.32
C GLU A 25 57.56 -1.88 41.09
N GLY A 26 58.55 -1.52 40.27
CA GLY A 26 58.39 -0.78 39.02
C GLY A 26 57.52 -1.54 38.00
N LEU A 27 57.73 -2.85 37.88
CA LEU A 27 56.95 -3.70 37.02
C LEU A 27 55.52 -3.80 37.53
N ALA A 28 55.26 -4.01 38.81
CA ALA A 28 53.97 -4.05 39.44
C ALA A 28 53.21 -2.73 39.26
N PHE A 29 53.91 -1.59 39.45
CA PHE A 29 53.27 -0.28 39.19
C PHE A 29 52.91 -0.08 37.74
N LEU A 30 53.71 -0.51 36.77
CA LEU A 30 53.45 -0.44 35.35
C LEU A 30 52.20 -1.28 34.99
N VAL A 31 52.09 -2.49 35.55
CA VAL A 31 50.93 -3.35 35.37
C VAL A 31 49.64 -2.69 35.92
N VAL A 32 49.71 -2.06 37.09
CA VAL A 32 48.60 -1.32 37.67
C VAL A 32 48.17 -0.14 36.78
N VAL A 33 49.12 0.64 36.27
CA VAL A 33 48.84 1.78 35.38
C VAL A 33 48.19 1.31 34.07
N ILE A 34 48.72 0.23 33.47
CA ILE A 34 48.14 -0.33 32.24
C ILE A 34 46.72 -0.87 32.49
N THR A 35 46.51 -1.60 33.59
CA THR A 35 45.16 -2.13 33.92
C THR A 35 44.20 -1.02 34.27
N CYS A 36 44.60 -0.01 35.03
CA CYS A 36 43.75 1.18 35.28
C CYS A 36 43.45 1.95 34.00
N GLY A 37 44.41 2.09 33.08
CA GLY A 37 44.25 2.70 31.79
C GLY A 37 43.23 1.93 30.93
N PHE A 38 43.30 0.61 30.93
CA PHE A 38 42.34 -0.25 30.25
C PHE A 38 40.93 -0.16 30.87
N ILE A 39 40.78 -0.19 32.18
CA ILE A 39 39.51 -0.10 32.89
C ILE A 39 38.87 1.28 32.68
N THR A 40 39.64 2.36 32.75
CA THR A 40 39.13 3.72 32.52
C THR A 40 38.73 3.94 31.06
N ASN A 41 39.47 3.40 30.10
CA ASN A 41 39.13 3.48 28.69
C ASN A 41 37.91 2.62 28.35
N SER A 42 37.71 1.45 28.99
CA SER A 42 36.53 0.61 28.88
C SER A 42 35.29 1.27 29.51
N ARG A 43 35.44 1.98 30.63
CA ARG A 43 34.35 2.71 31.28
C ARG A 43 33.91 3.95 30.49
N ARG A 44 34.80 4.65 29.80
CA ARG A 44 34.44 5.78 28.91
C ARG A 44 33.57 5.39 27.73
N LYS A 45 33.53 4.12 27.32
CA LYS A 45 32.64 3.63 26.25
C LYS A 45 31.17 3.44 26.66
N ASN A 46 30.84 3.53 27.95
CA ASN A 46 29.49 3.27 28.48
C ASN A 46 28.83 4.50 29.12
N GLU A 47 29.18 5.72 28.74
CA GLU A 47 28.48 6.93 29.20
C GLU A 47 27.15 7.17 28.43
N ASN A 48 26.25 6.20 28.50
CA ASN A 48 24.88 6.37 28.07
C ASN A 48 24.01 6.82 29.25
N ILE A 49 24.37 7.92 29.92
CA ILE A 49 23.63 8.47 31.08
C ILE A 49 22.22 8.91 30.68
N HIS A 50 21.97 9.21 29.40
CA HIS A 50 20.70 9.64 28.84
C HIS A 50 20.10 8.66 27.81
N GLY A 51 20.51 7.39 27.80
CA GLY A 51 20.09 6.36 26.86
C GLY A 51 21.14 6.07 25.78
N SER A 52 20.91 5.01 25.00
CA SER A 52 21.82 4.53 23.94
C SER A 52 21.58 5.21 22.59
N ALA A 53 20.67 6.18 22.49
CA ALA A 53 20.34 6.87 21.25
C ALA A 53 21.52 7.72 20.76
N LYS A 54 21.98 7.44 19.55
CA LYS A 54 23.02 8.18 18.85
C LYS A 54 22.69 8.29 17.37
N TRP A 55 23.34 9.21 16.68
CA TRP A 55 23.29 9.21 15.22
C TRP A 55 24.00 7.96 14.68
N ALA A 56 23.33 7.28 13.72
CA ALA A 56 23.87 6.07 13.12
C ALA A 56 25.12 6.38 12.27
N GLU A 57 26.11 5.52 12.35
CA GLU A 57 27.29 5.56 11.48
C GLU A 57 26.98 4.88 10.12
N GLU A 58 27.77 5.19 9.09
CA GLU A 58 27.61 4.61 7.75
C GLU A 58 27.60 3.08 7.75
N SER A 59 28.43 2.45 8.59
CA SER A 59 28.48 0.99 8.75
C SER A 59 27.19 0.41 9.36
N GLU A 60 26.60 1.12 10.31
CA GLU A 60 25.34 0.73 10.93
C GLU A 60 24.17 0.87 9.93
N LEU A 61 24.15 1.96 9.14
CA LEU A 61 23.17 2.14 8.07
C LEU A 61 23.23 1.06 6.98
N GLN A 62 24.45 0.58 6.67
CA GLN A 62 24.66 -0.55 5.75
C GLN A 62 24.18 -1.88 6.35
N GLN A 63 24.46 -2.13 7.63
CA GLN A 63 23.98 -3.32 8.34
C GLN A 63 22.47 -3.36 8.45
N MET A 64 21.82 -2.20 8.59
CA MET A 64 20.36 -2.04 8.59
C MET A 64 19.73 -2.15 7.18
N GLY A 65 20.54 -2.27 6.13
CA GLY A 65 20.05 -2.32 4.75
C GLY A 65 19.58 -0.98 4.18
N LEU A 66 19.69 0.12 4.95
CA LEU A 66 19.23 1.45 4.52
C LEU A 66 20.19 2.16 3.57
N ALA A 67 21.48 1.85 3.66
CA ALA A 67 22.50 2.37 2.76
C ALA A 67 23.02 1.24 1.86
N PRO A 68 23.07 1.45 0.53
CA PRO A 68 23.57 0.40 -0.37
C PRO A 68 25.06 0.15 -0.14
N PRO A 69 25.55 -1.08 -0.32
CA PRO A 69 26.97 -1.37 -0.33
C PRO A 69 27.68 -0.52 -1.38
N LYS A 70 28.99 -0.24 -1.16
CA LYS A 70 29.80 0.54 -2.11
C LYS A 70 29.67 -0.01 -3.54
N GLY A 71 29.33 0.88 -4.49
CA GLY A 71 29.20 0.55 -5.90
C GLY A 71 27.87 -0.05 -6.33
N LYS A 72 26.92 -0.27 -5.44
CA LYS A 72 25.55 -0.69 -5.78
C LYS A 72 24.58 0.48 -5.64
N LYS A 73 23.61 0.57 -6.56
CA LYS A 73 22.46 1.48 -6.42
C LYS A 73 21.44 0.76 -5.55
N GLY A 74 21.11 1.33 -4.39
CA GLY A 74 20.02 0.83 -3.56
C GLY A 74 18.68 1.00 -4.28
N GLU A 75 17.78 0.05 -4.11
CA GLU A 75 16.37 0.12 -4.51
C GLU A 75 15.51 0.43 -3.28
N GLY A 76 14.23 0.72 -3.46
CA GLY A 76 13.32 0.96 -2.35
C GLY A 76 12.86 2.39 -2.18
N VAL A 77 12.05 2.59 -1.15
CA VAL A 77 11.47 3.89 -0.76
C VAL A 77 12.54 4.74 -0.08
N ILE A 78 12.66 6.01 -0.47
CA ILE A 78 13.57 6.94 0.18
C ILE A 78 13.00 7.33 1.55
N VAL A 79 13.73 7.03 2.61
CA VAL A 79 13.34 7.31 4.00
C VAL A 79 14.16 8.43 4.63
N GLY A 80 15.19 8.93 3.94
CA GLY A 80 16.01 10.01 4.42
C GLY A 80 17.30 10.18 3.62
N GLY A 81 18.23 10.93 4.16
CA GLY A 81 19.55 11.11 3.58
C GLY A 81 20.60 11.31 4.65
N PHE A 82 21.85 10.94 4.36
CA PHE A 82 22.98 11.20 5.22
C PHE A 82 24.18 11.73 4.41
N ARG A 83 25.07 12.43 5.06
CA ARG A 83 26.32 12.86 4.44
C ARG A 83 27.43 11.86 4.79
N ASN A 84 28.04 11.28 3.76
CA ASN A 84 29.18 10.41 3.94
C ASN A 84 30.43 11.17 4.43
N LYS A 85 31.51 10.47 4.74
CA LYS A 85 32.78 11.07 5.20
C LYS A 85 33.39 12.08 4.22
N LYS A 86 32.97 12.07 2.95
CA LYS A 86 33.38 13.03 1.91
C LYS A 86 32.40 14.22 1.78
N GLY A 87 31.41 14.35 2.66
CA GLY A 87 30.39 15.40 2.63
C GLY A 87 29.32 15.24 1.56
N GLN A 88 29.32 14.14 0.78
CA GLN A 88 28.35 13.88 -0.28
C GLN A 88 27.04 13.37 0.32
N LEU A 89 25.90 13.91 -0.14
CA LEU A 89 24.59 13.44 0.23
C LEU A 89 24.33 12.07 -0.40
N GLN A 90 23.92 11.11 0.42
CA GLN A 90 23.45 9.80 0.00
C GLN A 90 22.04 9.58 0.53
N TYR A 91 21.15 9.03 -0.31
CA TYR A 91 19.81 8.68 0.11
C TYR A 91 19.79 7.34 0.85
N LEU A 92 19.05 7.32 1.96
CA LEU A 92 18.69 6.11 2.67
C LEU A 92 17.44 5.54 2.03
N LYS A 93 17.46 4.25 1.75
CA LYS A 93 16.35 3.56 1.07
C LYS A 93 15.93 2.33 1.87
N HIS A 94 14.63 2.15 1.98
CA HIS A 94 14.02 0.99 2.61
C HIS A 94 13.44 0.08 1.52
N ASP A 95 13.89 -1.17 1.48
CA ASP A 95 13.52 -2.19 0.49
C ASP A 95 12.87 -3.42 1.15
N GLY A 96 12.40 -3.28 2.38
CA GLY A 96 11.71 -4.32 3.12
C GLY A 96 10.19 -4.31 2.87
N PRO A 97 9.46 -5.32 3.40
CA PRO A 97 8.01 -5.41 3.30
C PRO A 97 7.26 -4.46 4.25
N GLU A 98 7.97 -3.78 5.14
CA GLU A 98 7.38 -2.94 6.16
C GLU A 98 6.87 -1.62 5.56
N HIS A 99 5.76 -1.11 6.13
CA HIS A 99 5.22 0.18 5.78
C HIS A 99 6.07 1.32 6.31
N VAL A 100 6.21 2.38 5.51
CA VAL A 100 6.91 3.61 5.90
C VAL A 100 5.90 4.71 6.19
N ILE A 101 5.96 5.29 7.39
CA ILE A 101 5.18 6.47 7.76
C ILE A 101 6.09 7.67 7.99
N GLY A 102 5.79 8.79 7.33
CA GLY A 102 6.51 10.06 7.50
C GLY A 102 5.65 11.07 8.24
N ILE A 103 5.97 11.36 9.51
CA ILE A 103 5.26 12.32 10.34
C ILE A 103 6.04 13.61 10.39
N ALA A 104 5.46 14.69 9.87
CA ALA A 104 6.08 16.01 9.90
C ALA A 104 5.04 17.12 9.63
N PRO A 105 5.26 18.36 10.10
CA PRO A 105 4.35 19.47 9.86
C PRO A 105 4.15 19.79 8.37
N THR A 106 3.13 20.58 8.06
CA THR A 106 2.96 21.15 6.72
C THR A 106 4.17 22.01 6.34
N ARG A 107 4.55 22.01 5.05
CA ARG A 107 5.72 22.72 4.51
C ARG A 107 7.08 22.28 5.05
N SER A 108 7.16 21.15 5.75
CA SER A 108 8.44 20.58 6.25
C SER A 108 9.30 19.93 5.16
N GLY A 109 8.86 19.90 3.92
CA GLY A 109 9.60 19.29 2.82
C GLY A 109 9.36 17.80 2.61
N LYS A 110 8.37 17.16 3.25
CA LYS A 110 8.05 15.72 3.05
C LYS A 110 7.92 15.34 1.59
N GLY A 111 7.12 16.10 0.84
CA GLY A 111 6.88 15.83 -0.58
C GLY A 111 8.16 15.90 -1.39
N VAL A 112 8.89 17.00 -1.27
CA VAL A 112 10.13 17.24 -2.04
C VAL A 112 11.30 16.36 -1.58
N GLY A 113 11.37 16.07 -0.27
CA GLY A 113 12.50 15.33 0.30
C GLY A 113 12.38 13.80 0.25
N LEU A 114 11.16 13.26 0.29
CA LEU A 114 10.92 11.82 0.35
C LEU A 114 10.07 11.31 -0.83
N VAL A 115 8.90 11.93 -1.07
CA VAL A 115 7.93 11.41 -2.05
C VAL A 115 8.44 11.58 -3.48
N VAL A 116 8.78 12.80 -3.88
CA VAL A 116 9.26 13.08 -5.25
C VAL A 116 10.53 12.31 -5.59
N PRO A 117 11.59 12.28 -4.75
CA PRO A 117 12.77 11.48 -5.03
C PRO A 117 12.48 9.97 -5.09
N THR A 118 11.55 9.47 -4.26
CA THR A 118 11.10 8.09 -4.35
C THR A 118 10.47 7.82 -5.72
N LEU A 119 9.50 8.65 -6.15
CA LEU A 119 8.81 8.48 -7.43
C LEU A 119 9.74 8.58 -8.63
N LEU A 120 10.80 9.39 -8.54
CA LEU A 120 11.84 9.52 -9.56
C LEU A 120 12.92 8.43 -9.51
N SER A 121 12.88 7.53 -8.54
CA SER A 121 13.82 6.39 -8.45
C SER A 121 13.14 5.02 -8.44
N TRP A 122 11.87 4.95 -8.10
CA TRP A 122 11.07 3.73 -8.04
C TRP A 122 10.56 3.34 -9.43
N LYS A 123 11.03 2.23 -9.97
CA LYS A 123 10.69 1.78 -11.33
C LYS A 123 9.47 0.86 -11.39
N HIS A 124 9.07 0.29 -10.26
CA HIS A 124 7.95 -0.64 -10.19
C HIS A 124 6.60 0.08 -10.17
N SER A 125 5.52 -0.67 -10.20
CA SER A 125 4.16 -0.14 -10.12
C SER A 125 3.95 0.65 -8.82
N ALA A 126 3.14 1.70 -8.89
CA ALA A 126 2.80 2.53 -7.74
C ALA A 126 1.38 3.10 -7.89
N ILE A 127 0.65 3.15 -6.80
CA ILE A 127 -0.60 3.90 -6.67
C ILE A 127 -0.29 5.15 -5.84
N ILE A 128 -0.62 6.33 -6.38
CA ILE A 128 -0.22 7.61 -5.80
C ILE A 128 -1.47 8.44 -5.56
N SER A 129 -1.75 8.76 -4.29
CA SER A 129 -2.79 9.72 -3.94
C SER A 129 -2.23 11.14 -4.07
N ASP A 130 -2.73 11.91 -5.04
CA ASP A 130 -2.25 13.25 -5.39
C ASP A 130 -3.40 14.23 -5.53
N MET A 131 -3.89 14.72 -4.38
CA MET A 131 -5.05 15.62 -4.32
C MET A 131 -4.89 16.94 -5.07
N LYS A 132 -3.65 17.35 -5.38
CA LYS A 132 -3.35 18.62 -6.06
C LYS A 132 -2.81 18.45 -7.48
N GLY A 133 -2.51 17.24 -7.90
CA GLY A 133 -1.89 16.97 -9.19
C GLY A 133 -0.41 17.36 -9.29
N GLU A 134 0.22 17.82 -8.19
CA GLU A 134 1.61 18.27 -8.17
C GLU A 134 2.59 17.10 -8.44
N LEU A 135 2.33 15.94 -7.84
CA LEU A 135 3.17 14.74 -8.02
C LEU A 135 3.08 14.22 -9.45
N TRP A 136 1.88 14.26 -10.05
CA TRP A 136 1.67 13.91 -11.44
C TRP A 136 2.53 14.79 -12.35
N LEU A 137 2.44 16.11 -12.20
CA LEU A 137 3.18 17.07 -13.02
C LEU A 137 4.70 16.89 -12.90
N MET A 138 5.20 16.64 -11.69
CA MET A 138 6.64 16.52 -11.44
C MET A 138 7.24 15.18 -11.84
N THR A 139 6.46 14.08 -11.84
CA THR A 139 7.06 12.74 -11.92
C THR A 139 6.56 11.86 -13.07
N SER A 140 5.35 12.06 -13.60
CA SER A 140 4.77 11.19 -14.63
C SER A 140 5.58 11.15 -15.92
N GLY A 141 6.10 12.29 -16.39
CA GLY A 141 6.94 12.35 -17.59
C GLY A 141 8.24 11.56 -17.45
N TRP A 142 8.90 11.65 -16.29
CA TRP A 142 10.10 10.85 -16.01
C TRP A 142 9.75 9.35 -15.90
N ARG A 143 8.68 9.02 -15.20
CA ARG A 143 8.24 7.62 -15.03
C ARG A 143 7.89 6.97 -16.35
N SER A 144 7.20 7.69 -17.23
CA SER A 144 6.87 7.18 -18.57
C SER A 144 8.14 7.00 -19.42
N LYS A 145 9.02 8.01 -19.47
CA LYS A 145 10.17 8.03 -20.38
C LYS A 145 11.34 7.16 -19.92
N TYR A 146 11.67 7.17 -18.63
CA TYR A 146 12.90 6.53 -18.10
C TYR A 146 12.64 5.29 -17.24
N ALA A 147 11.48 5.16 -16.62
CA ALA A 147 11.08 3.98 -15.89
C ALA A 147 10.21 3.02 -16.74
N ASN A 148 9.81 3.45 -17.95
CA ASN A 148 8.95 2.69 -18.86
C ASN A 148 7.62 2.28 -18.23
N ASN A 149 7.05 3.15 -17.37
CA ASN A 149 5.77 2.91 -16.74
C ASN A 149 4.62 3.46 -17.62
N ILE A 150 3.50 2.77 -17.62
CA ILE A 150 2.22 3.30 -18.10
C ILE A 150 1.67 4.18 -16.97
N CYS A 151 1.63 5.50 -17.20
CA CYS A 151 1.12 6.45 -16.22
C CYS A 151 -0.36 6.75 -16.52
N ILE A 152 -1.23 6.46 -15.54
CA ILE A 152 -2.68 6.67 -15.65
C ILE A 152 -3.06 7.74 -14.61
N LYS A 153 -3.67 8.84 -15.07
CA LYS A 153 -4.28 9.85 -14.19
C LYS A 153 -5.77 9.52 -14.06
N PHE A 154 -6.22 9.31 -12.86
CA PHE A 154 -7.64 9.17 -12.54
C PHE A 154 -8.08 10.33 -11.65
N ASP A 155 -8.90 11.20 -12.21
CA ASP A 155 -9.39 12.42 -11.58
C ASP A 155 -10.90 12.53 -11.87
N PRO A 156 -11.75 12.05 -10.95
CA PRO A 156 -13.19 11.99 -11.19
C PRO A 156 -13.86 13.36 -11.39
N ALA A 157 -13.21 14.43 -10.90
CA ALA A 157 -13.71 15.80 -11.04
C ALA A 157 -13.25 16.50 -12.32
N ALA A 158 -12.29 15.92 -13.05
CA ALA A 158 -11.77 16.55 -14.27
C ALA A 158 -12.70 16.27 -15.45
N THR A 159 -12.95 17.31 -16.23
CA THR A 159 -13.72 17.22 -17.50
C THR A 159 -12.86 16.66 -18.66
N GLU A 160 -11.55 16.81 -18.57
CA GLU A 160 -10.59 16.37 -19.58
C GLU A 160 -9.30 15.83 -18.97
N GLY A 161 -8.58 14.98 -19.71
CA GLY A 161 -7.25 14.49 -19.30
C GLY A 161 -7.24 13.48 -18.16
N SER A 162 -8.40 12.93 -17.81
CA SER A 162 -8.56 11.83 -16.84
C SER A 162 -8.85 10.53 -17.56
N ALA A 163 -8.33 9.43 -17.03
CA ALA A 163 -8.78 8.10 -17.43
C ALA A 163 -10.21 7.87 -16.95
N SER A 164 -10.98 7.14 -17.76
CA SER A 164 -12.30 6.65 -17.38
C SER A 164 -12.20 5.23 -16.87
N PHE A 165 -12.90 4.93 -15.78
CA PHE A 165 -13.02 3.60 -15.24
C PHE A 165 -14.49 3.19 -15.15
N ASN A 166 -14.84 2.05 -15.74
CA ASN A 166 -16.17 1.48 -15.62
C ASN A 166 -16.10 0.22 -14.74
N PRO A 167 -16.56 0.29 -13.48
CA PRO A 167 -16.48 -0.84 -12.56
C PRO A 167 -17.29 -2.05 -13.03
N LEU A 168 -18.36 -1.85 -13.83
CA LEU A 168 -19.14 -2.94 -14.40
C LEU A 168 -18.35 -3.79 -15.42
N GLY A 169 -17.24 -3.23 -15.96
CA GLY A 169 -16.33 -3.95 -16.85
C GLY A 169 -15.53 -5.06 -16.17
N GLU A 170 -15.44 -5.05 -14.85
CA GLU A 170 -14.75 -6.07 -14.05
C GLU A 170 -15.64 -7.28 -13.75
N ILE A 171 -16.96 -7.21 -14.04
CA ILE A 171 -17.90 -8.31 -13.85
C ILE A 171 -17.71 -9.33 -14.96
N ARG A 172 -17.37 -10.57 -14.60
CA ARG A 172 -17.15 -11.69 -15.52
C ARG A 172 -18.49 -12.27 -16.01
N LEU A 173 -19.19 -11.47 -16.82
CA LEU A 173 -20.52 -11.75 -17.32
C LEU A 173 -20.58 -13.07 -18.14
N GLY A 174 -21.58 -13.90 -17.91
CA GLY A 174 -21.76 -15.21 -18.56
C GLY A 174 -20.87 -16.30 -17.98
N THR A 175 -20.25 -16.08 -16.82
CA THR A 175 -19.46 -17.10 -16.10
C THR A 175 -20.12 -17.43 -14.75
N LYS A 176 -19.65 -18.49 -14.12
CA LYS A 176 -20.08 -18.86 -12.75
C LYS A 176 -19.81 -17.79 -11.69
N TYR A 177 -19.04 -16.77 -12.01
CA TYR A 177 -18.66 -15.70 -11.10
C TYR A 177 -19.52 -14.45 -11.25
N GLU A 178 -20.36 -14.34 -12.29
CA GLU A 178 -21.09 -13.10 -12.58
C GLU A 178 -21.95 -12.60 -11.42
N ILE A 179 -22.63 -13.50 -10.71
CA ILE A 179 -23.47 -13.15 -9.56
C ILE A 179 -22.61 -12.64 -8.41
N SER A 180 -21.53 -13.34 -8.05
CA SER A 180 -20.64 -12.94 -6.96
C SER A 180 -19.90 -11.64 -7.26
N ASP A 181 -19.43 -11.46 -8.49
CA ASP A 181 -18.77 -10.22 -8.91
C ASP A 181 -19.74 -9.04 -8.83
N THR A 182 -20.99 -9.23 -9.29
CA THR A 182 -22.04 -8.19 -9.22
C THR A 182 -22.40 -7.86 -7.77
N GLN A 183 -22.58 -8.87 -6.92
CA GLN A 183 -22.88 -8.66 -5.50
C GLN A 183 -21.76 -7.91 -4.79
N ASN A 184 -20.50 -8.26 -5.04
CA ASN A 184 -19.35 -7.57 -4.48
C ASN A 184 -19.32 -6.09 -4.90
N MET A 185 -19.55 -5.82 -6.18
CA MET A 185 -19.58 -4.45 -6.70
C MET A 185 -20.75 -3.64 -6.11
N VAL A 186 -21.95 -4.22 -6.04
CA VAL A 186 -23.12 -3.58 -5.42
C VAL A 186 -22.92 -3.37 -3.92
N THR A 187 -22.25 -4.30 -3.23
CA THR A 187 -21.91 -4.12 -1.82
C THR A 187 -21.05 -2.87 -1.60
N ILE A 188 -20.05 -2.62 -2.46
CA ILE A 188 -19.22 -1.41 -2.38
C ILE A 188 -20.06 -0.13 -2.60
N LEU A 189 -21.08 -0.18 -3.45
CA LEU A 189 -21.97 0.96 -3.68
C LEU A 189 -22.90 1.23 -2.48
N VAL A 190 -23.48 0.18 -1.90
CA VAL A 190 -24.48 0.29 -0.82
C VAL A 190 -23.83 0.48 0.54
N ASP A 191 -22.67 -0.11 0.76
CA ASP A 191 -21.91 -0.06 2.01
C ASP A 191 -20.44 0.29 1.76
N PRO A 192 -20.13 1.53 1.34
CA PRO A 192 -18.76 1.94 1.04
C PRO A 192 -17.84 1.98 2.27
N GLU A 193 -18.39 1.99 3.47
CA GLU A 193 -17.63 2.00 4.72
C GLU A 193 -17.36 0.60 5.29
N GLY A 194 -17.98 -0.45 4.71
CA GLY A 194 -17.81 -1.83 5.16
C GLY A 194 -18.41 -2.13 6.54
N LYS A 195 -19.47 -1.40 6.93
CA LYS A 195 -20.17 -1.58 8.22
C LYS A 195 -21.13 -2.75 8.23
N GLY A 196 -21.46 -3.27 7.05
CA GLY A 196 -22.46 -4.30 6.85
C GLY A 196 -23.83 -3.73 6.51
N LEU A 197 -24.65 -4.56 5.87
CA LEU A 197 -26.04 -4.23 5.53
C LEU A 197 -26.94 -4.52 6.74
N GLU A 198 -27.08 -3.57 7.64
CA GLU A 198 -27.82 -3.81 8.89
C GLU A 198 -29.34 -3.62 8.75
N ASP A 199 -29.76 -2.57 8.05
CA ASP A 199 -31.16 -2.20 7.90
C ASP A 199 -31.85 -2.91 6.71
N HIS A 200 -33.19 -2.93 6.76
CA HIS A 200 -34.04 -3.55 5.74
C HIS A 200 -33.84 -2.91 4.36
N TRP A 201 -33.76 -1.58 4.31
CA TRP A 201 -33.69 -0.83 3.06
C TRP A 201 -32.38 -1.05 2.32
N SER A 202 -31.27 -1.12 3.03
CA SER A 202 -29.94 -1.46 2.48
C SER A 202 -29.93 -2.88 1.89
N LYS A 203 -30.53 -3.85 2.59
CA LYS A 203 -30.60 -5.24 2.13
C LYS A 203 -31.46 -5.38 0.87
N THR A 204 -32.64 -4.78 0.87
CA THR A 204 -33.56 -4.85 -0.27
C THR A 204 -33.03 -4.08 -1.48
N SER A 205 -32.43 -2.91 -1.26
CA SER A 205 -31.75 -2.14 -2.31
C SER A 205 -30.55 -2.88 -2.90
N HIS A 206 -29.75 -3.55 -2.08
CA HIS A 206 -28.64 -4.39 -2.55
C HIS A 206 -29.15 -5.53 -3.46
N SER A 207 -30.21 -6.21 -3.05
CA SER A 207 -30.82 -7.27 -3.86
C SER A 207 -31.35 -6.73 -5.19
N LEU A 208 -32.09 -5.62 -5.15
CA LEU A 208 -32.61 -4.95 -6.33
C LEU A 208 -31.51 -4.50 -7.28
N LEU A 209 -30.50 -3.79 -6.77
CA LEU A 209 -29.38 -3.32 -7.59
C LEU A 209 -28.58 -4.46 -8.20
N THR A 210 -28.38 -5.57 -7.48
CA THR A 210 -27.73 -6.76 -8.04
C THR A 210 -28.47 -7.27 -9.27
N ALA A 211 -29.79 -7.39 -9.17
CA ALA A 211 -30.62 -7.87 -10.30
C ALA A 211 -30.65 -6.89 -11.46
N VAL A 212 -30.78 -5.58 -11.18
CA VAL A 212 -30.85 -4.54 -12.23
C VAL A 212 -29.50 -4.37 -12.93
N VAL A 213 -28.38 -4.47 -12.21
CA VAL A 213 -27.04 -4.45 -12.83
C VAL A 213 -26.87 -5.64 -13.78
N LEU A 214 -27.20 -6.86 -13.34
CA LEU A 214 -27.17 -8.05 -14.19
C LEU A 214 -28.05 -7.87 -15.42
N TYR A 215 -29.30 -7.42 -15.25
CA TYR A 215 -30.20 -7.15 -16.35
C TYR A 215 -29.59 -6.14 -17.33
N THR A 216 -29.11 -5.00 -16.85
CA THR A 216 -28.57 -3.95 -17.69
C THR A 216 -27.33 -4.43 -18.48
N LEU A 217 -26.48 -5.20 -17.86
CA LEU A 217 -25.29 -5.78 -18.51
C LEU A 217 -25.70 -6.74 -19.65
N HIS A 218 -26.59 -7.68 -19.37
CA HIS A 218 -27.07 -8.62 -20.38
C HIS A 218 -27.84 -7.92 -21.51
N HIS A 219 -28.71 -6.97 -21.18
CA HIS A 219 -29.51 -6.24 -22.14
C HIS A 219 -28.67 -5.38 -23.11
N VAL A 220 -27.68 -4.65 -22.58
CA VAL A 220 -26.73 -3.85 -23.40
C VAL A 220 -25.87 -4.77 -24.26
N LYS A 221 -25.45 -5.91 -23.75
CA LYS A 221 -24.70 -6.92 -24.50
C LYS A 221 -25.53 -7.43 -25.69
N GLU A 222 -26.76 -7.85 -25.45
CA GLU A 222 -27.63 -8.36 -26.52
C GLU A 222 -27.94 -7.31 -27.57
N LYS A 223 -28.30 -6.09 -27.17
CA LYS A 223 -28.48 -4.97 -28.09
C LYS A 223 -27.27 -4.71 -28.97
N THR A 224 -26.07 -4.75 -28.38
CA THR A 224 -24.83 -4.51 -29.13
C THR A 224 -24.55 -5.63 -30.12
N LEU A 225 -24.86 -6.89 -29.77
CA LEU A 225 -24.66 -8.04 -30.66
C LEU A 225 -25.66 -8.09 -31.83
N GLN A 226 -26.81 -7.44 -31.69
CA GLN A 226 -27.85 -7.33 -32.76
C GLN A 226 -27.54 -6.24 -33.80
N ILE A 227 -26.63 -5.29 -33.46
CA ILE A 227 -26.15 -4.28 -34.40
C ILE A 227 -25.20 -4.97 -35.39
N GLU A 228 -25.55 -5.03 -36.69
CA GLU A 228 -24.85 -5.79 -37.73
C GLU A 228 -23.43 -5.34 -38.04
N ASP A 229 -22.95 -4.25 -37.44
CA ASP A 229 -21.58 -3.79 -37.65
C ASP A 229 -20.60 -4.51 -36.71
N LYS A 230 -20.19 -5.71 -37.13
CA LYS A 230 -19.26 -6.62 -36.44
C LYS A 230 -17.85 -6.05 -36.11
N LYS A 231 -17.64 -4.78 -36.35
CA LYS A 231 -16.34 -4.08 -36.05
C LYS A 231 -16.38 -3.28 -34.78
N GLU A 232 -17.53 -2.97 -34.19
CA GLU A 232 -17.58 -2.30 -32.91
C GLU A 232 -17.37 -3.29 -31.78
N LYS A 233 -16.36 -3.00 -31.00
CA LYS A 233 -16.06 -3.69 -29.75
C LYS A 233 -17.31 -3.62 -28.86
N TYR A 234 -17.82 -4.76 -28.45
CA TYR A 234 -18.94 -4.92 -27.52
C TYR A 234 -18.92 -3.85 -26.42
N ARG A 235 -20.01 -3.05 -26.33
CA ARG A 235 -20.17 -2.02 -25.30
C ARG A 235 -20.54 -2.68 -23.97
N ILE A 236 -19.83 -2.33 -22.92
CA ILE A 236 -20.16 -2.71 -21.56
C ILE A 236 -21.04 -1.62 -20.95
N ALA A 237 -22.15 -2.00 -20.31
CA ALA A 237 -23.01 -1.06 -19.60
C ALA A 237 -22.23 -0.33 -18.49
N SER A 238 -22.61 0.90 -18.22
CA SER A 238 -22.07 1.75 -17.15
C SER A 238 -23.08 1.88 -16.00
N LEU A 239 -22.64 2.44 -14.86
CA LEU A 239 -23.55 2.79 -13.75
C LEU A 239 -24.62 3.78 -14.19
N GLY A 240 -24.31 4.68 -15.14
CA GLY A 240 -25.31 5.57 -15.74
C GLY A 240 -26.40 4.81 -16.50
N ASP A 241 -26.07 3.71 -17.18
CA ASP A 241 -27.09 2.85 -17.82
C ASP A 241 -27.96 2.15 -16.77
N VAL A 242 -27.39 1.73 -15.64
CA VAL A 242 -28.15 1.15 -14.52
C VAL A 242 -29.11 2.17 -13.92
N ALA A 243 -28.64 3.38 -13.66
CA ALA A 243 -29.48 4.47 -13.17
C ALA A 243 -30.61 4.80 -14.15
N HIS A 244 -30.31 4.83 -15.44
CA HIS A 244 -31.33 5.03 -16.50
C HIS A 244 -32.35 3.90 -16.52
N THR A 245 -31.93 2.64 -16.39
CA THR A 245 -32.86 1.49 -16.35
C THR A 245 -33.90 1.62 -15.23
N LEU A 246 -33.53 2.14 -14.06
CA LEU A 246 -34.44 2.37 -12.93
C LEU A 246 -35.25 3.66 -13.01
N SER A 247 -34.90 4.59 -13.90
CA SER A 247 -35.50 5.93 -13.97
C SER A 247 -35.99 6.30 -15.36
N ASN A 248 -36.02 5.35 -16.29
CA ASN A 248 -36.45 5.61 -17.68
C ASN A 248 -37.92 6.02 -17.71
N PRO A 249 -38.24 7.27 -18.14
CA PRO A 249 -39.62 7.74 -18.21
C PRO A 249 -40.42 7.05 -19.29
N ASP A 250 -39.76 6.49 -20.30
CA ASP A 250 -40.41 5.85 -21.45
C ASP A 250 -40.74 4.37 -21.22
N GLN A 251 -40.21 3.80 -20.12
CA GLN A 251 -40.40 2.38 -19.78
C GLN A 251 -41.01 2.23 -18.38
N PRO A 252 -42.29 1.82 -18.27
CA PRO A 252 -42.87 1.50 -16.97
C PRO A 252 -42.05 0.43 -16.23
N LEU A 253 -41.95 0.55 -14.91
CA LEU A 253 -41.25 -0.42 -14.10
C LEU A 253 -41.79 -1.84 -14.20
N ASP A 254 -43.09 -1.97 -14.43
CA ASP A 254 -43.73 -3.29 -14.64
C ASP A 254 -43.16 -3.99 -15.89
N ASP A 255 -42.84 -3.24 -16.94
CA ASP A 255 -42.18 -3.78 -18.13
C ASP A 255 -40.76 -4.24 -17.83
N LEU A 256 -40.03 -3.54 -16.95
CA LEU A 256 -38.74 -3.97 -16.48
C LEU A 256 -38.84 -5.31 -15.70
N TRP A 257 -39.79 -5.40 -14.76
CA TRP A 257 -40.01 -6.65 -14.02
C TRP A 257 -40.38 -7.81 -14.92
N ASN A 258 -41.26 -7.56 -15.90
CA ASN A 258 -41.64 -8.57 -16.89
C ASN A 258 -40.43 -9.00 -17.75
N ALA A 259 -39.61 -8.06 -18.19
CA ALA A 259 -38.39 -8.38 -18.94
C ALA A 259 -37.44 -9.25 -18.11
N MET A 260 -37.20 -8.91 -16.85
CA MET A 260 -36.34 -9.68 -15.94
C MET A 260 -36.90 -11.07 -15.63
N LEU A 261 -38.24 -11.25 -15.63
CA LEU A 261 -38.90 -12.52 -15.37
C LEU A 261 -38.87 -13.46 -16.58
N TYR A 262 -39.05 -12.95 -17.77
CA TYR A 262 -39.38 -13.78 -18.95
C TYR A 262 -38.31 -13.76 -20.04
N GLN A 263 -37.43 -12.76 -20.08
CA GLN A 263 -36.38 -12.70 -21.07
C GLN A 263 -35.29 -13.75 -20.75
N THR A 264 -34.86 -14.46 -21.77
CA THR A 264 -33.84 -15.52 -21.65
C THR A 264 -32.47 -14.92 -21.91
N TYR A 265 -31.52 -15.11 -20.99
CA TYR A 265 -30.17 -14.57 -21.06
C TYR A 265 -29.05 -15.63 -21.07
N GLY A 266 -29.41 -16.90 -21.07
CA GLY A 266 -28.49 -18.00 -21.04
C GLY A 266 -29.11 -19.32 -21.46
N ARG A 267 -28.42 -20.39 -21.22
CA ARG A 267 -28.89 -21.76 -21.45
C ARG A 267 -28.73 -22.55 -20.15
N ASP A 268 -29.70 -23.44 -19.93
CA ASP A 268 -29.69 -24.37 -18.81
C ASP A 268 -28.69 -25.53 -19.06
N ARG A 269 -28.65 -26.49 -18.12
CA ARG A 269 -27.81 -27.71 -18.24
C ARG A 269 -28.16 -28.58 -19.42
N ASN A 270 -29.34 -28.43 -19.97
CA ASN A 270 -29.89 -29.17 -21.11
C ASN A 270 -29.79 -28.37 -22.42
N ASP A 271 -29.02 -27.26 -22.41
CA ASP A 271 -28.84 -26.34 -23.54
C ASP A 271 -30.15 -25.62 -23.97
N GLN A 272 -31.16 -25.55 -23.09
CA GLN A 272 -32.39 -24.84 -23.33
C GLN A 272 -32.27 -23.38 -22.87
N PRO A 273 -32.88 -22.42 -23.64
CA PRO A 273 -32.92 -21.02 -23.19
C PRO A 273 -33.56 -20.90 -21.82
N CYS A 274 -32.93 -20.20 -20.90
CA CYS A 274 -33.45 -20.01 -19.54
C CYS A 274 -33.36 -18.56 -19.09
N THR A 275 -34.23 -18.19 -18.18
CA THR A 275 -34.21 -16.90 -17.50
C THR A 275 -33.10 -16.89 -16.46
N HIS A 276 -32.53 -15.73 -16.16
CA HIS A 276 -31.54 -15.62 -15.14
C HIS A 276 -32.16 -15.72 -13.73
N PRO A 277 -31.75 -16.70 -12.88
CA PRO A 277 -32.47 -17.01 -11.66
C PRO A 277 -32.53 -15.85 -10.67
N VAL A 278 -31.44 -15.08 -10.51
CA VAL A 278 -31.40 -13.93 -9.58
C VAL A 278 -32.30 -12.80 -10.08
N MET A 279 -32.28 -12.49 -11.39
CA MET A 279 -33.12 -11.44 -11.96
C MET A 279 -34.59 -11.80 -11.83
N ALA A 280 -34.95 -13.04 -12.16
CA ALA A 280 -36.34 -13.50 -12.09
C ALA A 280 -36.87 -13.53 -10.63
N ALA A 281 -36.08 -13.98 -9.68
CA ALA A 281 -36.45 -13.98 -8.26
C ALA A 281 -36.74 -12.56 -7.74
N VAL A 282 -35.82 -11.63 -7.97
CA VAL A 282 -35.97 -10.23 -7.52
C VAL A 282 -37.14 -9.52 -8.23
N ALA A 283 -37.32 -9.74 -9.53
CA ALA A 283 -38.44 -9.17 -10.26
C ALA A 283 -39.78 -9.67 -9.70
N LYS A 284 -39.87 -10.97 -9.36
CA LYS A 284 -41.06 -11.54 -8.72
C LYS A 284 -41.32 -10.95 -7.35
N ASP A 285 -40.27 -10.75 -6.56
CA ASP A 285 -40.35 -10.10 -5.24
C ASP A 285 -40.89 -8.65 -5.41
N MET A 286 -40.34 -7.89 -6.34
CA MET A 286 -40.80 -6.51 -6.62
C MET A 286 -42.26 -6.45 -7.05
N GLN A 287 -42.73 -7.39 -7.89
CA GLN A 287 -44.14 -7.45 -8.25
C GLN A 287 -45.05 -7.78 -7.07
N ASN A 288 -44.62 -8.60 -6.13
CA ASN A 288 -45.38 -8.99 -4.96
C ASN A 288 -45.31 -7.97 -3.80
N THR A 289 -44.35 -7.06 -3.83
CA THR A 289 -44.14 -6.04 -2.79
C THR A 289 -45.20 -4.94 -2.92
N PRO A 290 -45.83 -4.47 -1.83
CA PRO A 290 -46.76 -3.34 -1.84
C PRO A 290 -46.14 -2.10 -2.49
N GLU A 291 -46.97 -1.31 -3.15
CA GLU A 291 -46.50 -0.17 -3.96
C GLU A 291 -45.68 0.84 -3.19
N ASP A 292 -46.07 1.19 -1.96
CA ASP A 292 -45.36 2.14 -1.10
C ASP A 292 -43.96 1.62 -0.68
N GLU A 293 -43.87 0.34 -0.33
CA GLU A 293 -42.61 -0.30 0.04
C GLU A 293 -41.69 -0.47 -1.18
N ARG A 294 -42.27 -0.88 -2.33
CA ARG A 294 -41.55 -0.98 -3.60
C ARG A 294 -40.99 0.37 -4.02
N GLY A 295 -41.80 1.43 -3.93
CA GLY A 295 -41.39 2.81 -4.23
C GLY A 295 -40.24 3.27 -3.34
N SER A 296 -40.29 2.97 -2.04
CA SER A 296 -39.21 3.28 -1.07
C SER A 296 -37.95 2.52 -1.39
N THR A 297 -38.03 1.22 -1.70
CA THR A 297 -36.86 0.40 -2.08
C THR A 297 -36.18 0.94 -3.34
N ILE A 298 -36.97 1.29 -4.38
CA ILE A 298 -36.44 1.85 -5.63
C ILE A 298 -35.76 3.22 -5.37
N SER A 299 -36.42 4.08 -4.56
CA SER A 299 -35.86 5.39 -4.21
C SER A 299 -34.53 5.26 -3.48
N THR A 300 -34.45 4.33 -2.53
CA THR A 300 -33.20 4.04 -1.80
C THR A 300 -32.15 3.46 -2.75
N ALA A 301 -32.48 2.52 -3.59
CA ALA A 301 -31.55 1.95 -4.58
C ALA A 301 -30.95 3.02 -5.51
N ARG A 302 -31.78 3.96 -5.98
CA ARG A 302 -31.34 5.09 -6.82
C ARG A 302 -30.35 6.02 -6.08
N SER A 303 -30.46 6.16 -4.78
CA SER A 303 -29.57 7.03 -4.00
C SER A 303 -28.12 6.52 -3.93
N PHE A 304 -27.88 5.26 -4.28
CA PHE A 304 -26.55 4.65 -4.34
C PHE A 304 -25.90 4.71 -5.74
N LEU A 305 -26.63 5.17 -6.75
CA LEU A 305 -26.18 5.30 -8.14
C LEU A 305 -25.87 6.75 -8.49
#